data_d45dbadbe2be6ef281aaa6eacd773eff
#
_entry.id   d45dbadbe2be6ef281aaa6eacd773eff
#
_cell.length_a   1.000
_cell.length_b   1.000
_cell.length_c   1.000
_cell.angle_alpha   90.00
_cell.angle_beta   90.00
_cell.angle_gamma   90.00
#
_symmetry.space_group_name_H-M   'P 1'
#
loop_
_entity.id
_entity.type
_entity.pdbx_description
1 polymer ?
#
loop_
_entity_poly.entity_id
_entity_poly.type
_entity_poly.pdbx_seq_one_letter_code
_entity_poly.pdbx_strand_id
1 'polypeptide(L)'
;MKSDIEIARETSLKRIEDIASNIGVPTDEINNYGKYIAKLPLSLIDEDKVKKSNLILVTAITPTKAGIGKTTVSIGLSLGLNRIGKKAIVALREPSLGPCFGMKGGAAGGGYSQVLPMENINLHFTGDFHAITSAHNMITALLDNYIYHNRKTGLALKEIKWKRVLDVNDRSLRNIVTGLGGSANGLPTESGFDITPASEIMAILCLAKDLDDLRRRVGNILLGYTFDDQPLTVNDLGIAGAITVLLKDAIQPNLVQTTENTAAFVHGGPFANIAHGCNSLIATKMALSYGDYVITEAGFGADLGAEKFFDIKCRKGGLSPKLTVVVATAQSLKLHGGVPEDKIKEPNIEGLKNGLPNLDKHIENLKLFGQKVIVTFNRFASDTDEEIALVAEHCKELGVGFCMNNVFADGGKGAEELAKLVVETIEKTPSEPLKFIYENEDSVRTKIDKVAKQIYGAKDIAYSIIALKKIKQIESLGISHYPICIAKTQYSFSADPKAYGVAKDFDLNVRDIIINNGAEMIVVIMGDIMRMPGLPKNPQAKDIDIVNGNIEGLS
;
A
#
# COMPACT_ATOMS: atom_id res chain seq x y z
N MET A 1 -5.12 28.38 -8.97
CA MET A 1 -5.76 27.39 -8.08
C MET A 1 -4.98 27.41 -6.79
N LYS A 2 -5.62 27.31 -5.62
CA LYS A 2 -4.92 27.24 -4.32
C LYS A 2 -4.08 25.96 -4.26
N SER A 3 -2.98 25.99 -3.54
CA SER A 3 -2.18 24.81 -3.23
C SER A 3 -2.88 23.89 -2.23
N ASP A 4 -2.48 22.63 -2.17
CA ASP A 4 -3.05 21.63 -1.25
C ASP A 4 -2.96 22.09 0.21
N ILE A 5 -1.84 22.70 0.60
CA ILE A 5 -1.64 23.20 1.97
C ILE A 5 -2.50 24.44 2.27
N GLU A 6 -2.72 25.33 1.29
CA GLU A 6 -3.64 26.46 1.47
C GLU A 6 -5.07 25.99 1.67
N ILE A 7 -5.54 25.01 0.87
CA ILE A 7 -6.87 24.41 1.03
C ILE A 7 -7.00 23.74 2.41
N ALA A 8 -5.97 22.99 2.83
CA ALA A 8 -5.95 22.33 4.13
C ALA A 8 -6.08 23.31 5.29
N ARG A 9 -5.37 24.44 5.24
CA ARG A 9 -5.40 25.49 6.29
C ARG A 9 -6.70 26.28 6.34
N GLU A 10 -7.31 26.51 5.20
CA GLU A 10 -8.59 27.22 5.13
C GLU A 10 -9.77 26.36 5.58
N THR A 11 -9.61 25.04 5.61
CA THR A 11 -10.66 24.11 6.04
C THR A 11 -10.89 24.22 7.54
N SER A 12 -12.11 24.53 7.94
CA SER A 12 -12.51 24.56 9.35
C SER A 12 -12.64 23.12 9.87
N LEU A 13 -11.71 22.71 10.74
CA LEU A 13 -11.71 21.38 11.33
C LEU A 13 -12.67 21.28 12.51
N LYS A 14 -13.43 20.19 12.58
CA LYS A 14 -14.20 19.80 13.76
C LYS A 14 -13.31 19.07 14.76
N ARG A 15 -13.72 19.07 16.03
CA ARG A 15 -13.04 18.23 17.02
C ARG A 15 -13.20 16.76 16.66
N ILE A 16 -12.20 15.95 16.98
CA ILE A 16 -12.22 14.53 16.59
C ILE A 16 -13.35 13.76 17.30
N GLU A 17 -13.74 14.20 18.48
CA GLU A 17 -14.88 13.64 19.22
C GLU A 17 -16.20 13.85 18.45
N ASP A 18 -16.37 14.99 17.77
CA ASP A 18 -17.55 15.25 16.95
C ASP A 18 -17.57 14.35 15.72
N ILE A 19 -16.39 14.13 15.10
CA ILE A 19 -16.25 13.21 13.97
C ILE A 19 -16.56 11.77 14.39
N ALA A 20 -16.04 11.31 15.54
CA ALA A 20 -16.31 10.01 16.11
C ALA A 20 -17.81 9.82 16.40
N SER A 21 -18.42 10.79 17.07
CA SER A 21 -19.86 10.77 17.38
C SER A 21 -20.74 10.71 16.13
N ASN A 22 -20.40 11.44 15.06
CA ASN A 22 -21.15 11.44 13.80
C ASN A 22 -21.22 10.07 13.12
N ILE A 23 -20.22 9.23 13.33
CA ILE A 23 -20.20 7.86 12.82
C ILE A 23 -20.65 6.82 13.86
N GLY A 24 -21.03 7.25 15.08
CA GLY A 24 -21.52 6.40 16.16
C GLY A 24 -20.42 5.67 16.92
N VAL A 25 -19.18 6.18 16.93
CA VAL A 25 -18.09 5.71 17.79
C VAL A 25 -18.28 6.34 19.18
N PRO A 26 -18.25 5.54 20.28
CA PRO A 26 -18.29 6.08 21.64
C PRO A 26 -17.10 7.01 21.91
N THR A 27 -17.37 8.24 22.30
CA THR A 27 -16.32 9.26 22.45
C THR A 27 -15.48 9.08 23.71
N ASP A 28 -15.96 8.35 24.70
CA ASP A 28 -15.26 7.97 25.92
C ASP A 28 -14.29 6.79 25.73
N GLU A 29 -14.39 6.08 24.62
CA GLU A 29 -13.50 4.96 24.28
C GLU A 29 -12.33 5.35 23.36
N ILE A 30 -12.34 6.55 22.76
CA ILE A 30 -11.26 6.97 21.84
C ILE A 30 -10.06 7.54 22.59
N ASN A 31 -8.86 7.33 22.04
CA ASN A 31 -7.62 7.88 22.58
C ASN A 31 -7.21 9.11 21.76
N ASN A 32 -7.42 10.31 22.29
CA ASN A 32 -7.13 11.56 21.59
C ASN A 32 -5.61 11.81 21.43
N TYR A 33 -5.22 12.15 20.21
CA TYR A 33 -3.90 12.67 19.85
C TYR A 33 -4.05 14.14 19.41
N GLY A 34 -4.25 15.01 20.40
CA GLY A 34 -4.58 16.42 20.20
C GLY A 34 -6.08 16.62 19.89
N LYS A 35 -6.40 17.66 19.09
CA LYS A 35 -7.78 18.08 18.86
C LYS A 35 -8.46 17.37 17.68
N TYR A 36 -7.68 16.87 16.73
CA TYR A 36 -8.18 16.52 15.40
C TYR A 36 -7.83 15.08 14.97
N ILE A 37 -7.19 14.32 15.85
CA ILE A 37 -6.73 12.95 15.61
C ILE A 37 -7.07 12.11 16.83
N ALA A 38 -7.51 10.87 16.63
CA ALA A 38 -7.66 9.88 17.70
C ALA A 38 -7.26 8.48 17.25
N LYS A 39 -6.80 7.65 18.17
CA LYS A 39 -6.66 6.21 17.97
C LYS A 39 -7.88 5.48 18.52
N LEU A 40 -8.33 4.45 17.82
CA LEU A 40 -9.48 3.65 18.20
C LEU A 40 -9.05 2.28 18.71
N PRO A 41 -9.49 1.88 19.92
CA PRO A 41 -9.27 0.53 20.44
C PRO A 41 -9.87 -0.55 19.53
N LEU A 42 -9.18 -1.69 19.43
CA LEU A 42 -9.59 -2.80 18.58
C LEU A 42 -10.94 -3.43 19.01
N SER A 43 -11.31 -3.29 20.29
CA SER A 43 -12.60 -3.73 20.84
C SER A 43 -13.81 -3.10 20.15
N LEU A 44 -13.62 -1.98 19.45
CA LEU A 44 -14.68 -1.29 18.71
C LEU A 44 -14.98 -1.90 17.33
N ILE A 45 -14.24 -2.94 16.92
CA ILE A 45 -14.53 -3.66 15.67
C ILE A 45 -15.74 -4.59 15.87
N ASP A 46 -16.75 -4.39 15.03
CA ASP A 46 -17.97 -5.20 14.97
C ASP A 46 -17.93 -6.10 13.73
N GLU A 47 -17.56 -7.37 13.91
CA GLU A 47 -17.42 -8.34 12.80
C GLU A 47 -18.75 -8.62 12.07
N ASP A 48 -19.90 -8.43 12.69
CA ASP A 48 -21.20 -8.59 12.02
C ASP A 48 -21.53 -7.43 11.10
N LYS A 49 -21.14 -6.21 11.48
CA LYS A 49 -21.21 -5.05 10.58
C LYS A 49 -20.18 -5.13 9.45
N VAL A 50 -18.97 -5.61 9.74
CA VAL A 50 -17.93 -5.83 8.73
C VAL A 50 -18.45 -6.70 7.58
N LYS A 51 -19.22 -7.74 7.85
CA LYS A 51 -19.80 -8.64 6.83
C LYS A 51 -20.92 -8.00 6.02
N LYS A 52 -21.63 -7.03 6.57
CA LYS A 52 -22.82 -6.39 5.96
C LYS A 52 -22.48 -5.15 5.14
N SER A 53 -21.43 -4.44 5.53
CA SER A 53 -21.03 -3.19 4.90
C SER A 53 -20.39 -3.39 3.52
N ASN A 54 -20.48 -2.36 2.67
CA ASN A 54 -20.01 -2.42 1.30
C ASN A 54 -18.57 -1.93 1.20
N LEU A 55 -17.63 -2.85 1.02
CA LEU A 55 -16.23 -2.54 0.74
C LEU A 55 -16.04 -2.25 -0.75
N ILE A 56 -15.41 -1.12 -1.06
CA ILE A 56 -15.11 -0.67 -2.43
C ILE A 56 -13.59 -0.50 -2.54
N LEU A 57 -13.00 -1.18 -3.52
CA LEU A 57 -11.60 -0.99 -3.86
C LEU A 57 -11.45 0.10 -4.92
N VAL A 58 -10.60 1.08 -4.67
CA VAL A 58 -10.10 2.02 -5.70
C VAL A 58 -8.71 1.59 -6.11
N THR A 59 -8.56 1.29 -7.39
CA THR A 59 -7.28 0.94 -8.03
C THR A 59 -7.08 1.79 -9.29
N ALA A 60 -6.12 1.46 -10.14
CA ALA A 60 -5.84 2.23 -11.34
C ALA A 60 -5.29 1.38 -12.46
N ILE A 61 -5.25 1.93 -13.67
CA ILE A 61 -4.38 1.46 -14.75
C ILE A 61 -2.91 1.68 -14.40
N THR A 62 -1.98 1.19 -15.22
CA THR A 62 -0.53 1.40 -14.99
C THR A 62 -0.21 2.90 -14.88
N PRO A 63 0.39 3.39 -13.77
CA PRO A 63 0.58 4.82 -13.51
C PRO A 63 1.72 5.44 -14.32
N THR A 64 1.70 6.77 -14.45
CA THR A 64 2.87 7.57 -14.81
C THR A 64 3.75 7.85 -13.58
N LYS A 65 4.93 8.44 -13.77
CA LYS A 65 5.80 8.88 -12.67
C LYS A 65 5.15 9.93 -11.77
N ALA A 66 4.30 10.78 -12.34
CA ALA A 66 3.54 11.79 -11.59
C ALA A 66 2.40 11.21 -10.75
N GLY A 67 2.10 9.93 -10.93
CA GLY A 67 0.95 9.27 -10.29
C GLY A 67 -0.31 9.36 -11.15
N ILE A 68 -1.44 8.93 -10.58
CA ILE A 68 -2.73 8.84 -11.30
C ILE A 68 -3.91 9.38 -10.46
N GLY A 69 -3.63 9.85 -9.23
CA GLY A 69 -4.64 10.47 -8.36
C GLY A 69 -5.55 9.51 -7.61
N LYS A 70 -5.17 8.23 -7.39
CA LYS A 70 -6.01 7.26 -6.66
C LYS A 70 -6.48 7.74 -5.29
N THR A 71 -5.59 8.25 -4.44
CA THR A 71 -5.91 8.71 -3.08
C THR A 71 -6.92 9.84 -3.13
N THR A 72 -6.71 10.82 -4.02
CA THR A 72 -7.65 11.93 -4.24
C THR A 72 -9.02 11.43 -4.69
N VAL A 73 -9.06 10.46 -5.61
CA VAL A 73 -10.32 9.83 -6.06
C VAL A 73 -10.99 9.02 -4.95
N SER A 74 -10.22 8.29 -4.13
CA SER A 74 -10.75 7.52 -3.00
C SER A 74 -11.42 8.42 -1.96
N ILE A 75 -10.77 9.53 -1.61
CA ILE A 75 -11.32 10.53 -0.70
C ILE A 75 -12.54 11.18 -1.34
N GLY A 76 -12.42 11.68 -2.59
CA GLY A 76 -13.51 12.34 -3.31
C GLY A 76 -14.75 11.45 -3.46
N LEU A 77 -14.58 10.15 -3.74
CA LEU A 77 -15.70 9.21 -3.78
C LEU A 77 -16.39 9.06 -2.42
N SER A 78 -15.60 9.00 -1.32
CA SER A 78 -16.16 8.99 0.03
C SER A 78 -16.96 10.26 0.31
N LEU A 79 -16.44 11.42 -0.08
CA LEU A 79 -17.15 12.70 0.03
C LEU A 79 -18.44 12.69 -0.81
N GLY A 80 -18.38 12.26 -2.06
CA GLY A 80 -19.55 12.18 -2.96
C GLY A 80 -20.65 11.28 -2.42
N LEU A 81 -20.28 10.11 -1.86
CA LEU A 81 -21.23 9.21 -1.21
C LEU A 81 -21.92 9.87 0.01
N ASN A 82 -21.14 10.56 0.84
CA ASN A 82 -21.71 11.31 1.98
C ASN A 82 -22.67 12.42 1.49
N ARG A 83 -22.33 13.15 0.40
CA ARG A 83 -23.20 14.19 -0.18
C ARG A 83 -24.54 13.67 -0.69
N ILE A 84 -24.57 12.44 -1.22
CA ILE A 84 -25.82 11.80 -1.64
C ILE A 84 -26.53 11.05 -0.49
N GLY A 85 -26.15 11.32 0.77
CA GLY A 85 -26.80 10.80 1.97
C GLY A 85 -26.41 9.36 2.34
N LYS A 86 -25.34 8.80 1.81
CA LYS A 86 -24.82 7.49 2.23
C LYS A 86 -23.77 7.66 3.33
N LYS A 87 -23.73 6.76 4.29
CA LYS A 87 -22.72 6.77 5.36
C LYS A 87 -21.42 6.14 4.85
N ALA A 88 -20.52 6.96 4.33
CA ALA A 88 -19.27 6.52 3.73
C ALA A 88 -18.04 6.93 4.54
N ILE A 89 -17.06 6.01 4.63
CA ILE A 89 -15.77 6.21 5.31
C ILE A 89 -14.65 5.77 4.36
N VAL A 90 -13.56 6.54 4.31
CA VAL A 90 -12.37 6.17 3.56
C VAL A 90 -11.29 5.62 4.48
N ALA A 91 -10.61 4.53 4.08
CA ALA A 91 -9.50 3.91 4.81
C ALA A 91 -8.24 3.91 3.92
N LEU A 92 -7.21 4.62 4.37
CA LEU A 92 -6.02 4.96 3.61
C LEU A 92 -4.74 4.46 4.30
N ARG A 93 -3.64 4.45 3.53
CA ARG A 93 -2.30 4.23 4.07
C ARG A 93 -1.75 5.50 4.70
N GLU A 94 -0.94 5.31 5.73
CA GLU A 94 -0.11 6.36 6.30
C GLU A 94 1.09 6.64 5.37
N PRO A 95 1.42 7.93 5.10
CA PRO A 95 2.58 8.28 4.28
C PRO A 95 3.91 8.06 5.03
N SER A 96 4.96 7.74 4.27
CA SER A 96 6.34 7.63 4.74
C SER A 96 7.09 8.94 4.50
N LEU A 97 7.97 9.34 5.42
CA LEU A 97 8.78 10.55 5.30
C LEU A 97 9.73 10.52 4.10
N GLY A 98 10.27 9.35 3.76
CA GLY A 98 11.18 9.22 2.62
C GLY A 98 10.60 9.75 1.31
N PRO A 99 9.44 9.28 0.84
CA PRO A 99 8.74 9.87 -0.31
C PRO A 99 8.34 11.32 -0.13
N CYS A 100 7.83 11.73 1.04
CA CYS A 100 7.39 13.11 1.30
C CYS A 100 8.53 14.12 1.11
N PHE A 101 9.75 13.80 1.57
CA PHE A 101 10.94 14.63 1.41
C PHE A 101 11.74 14.31 0.13
N GLY A 102 11.38 13.24 -0.58
CA GLY A 102 12.06 12.74 -1.79
C GLY A 102 11.46 13.22 -3.09
N MET A 103 10.71 12.37 -3.74
CA MET A 103 10.21 12.58 -5.12
C MET A 103 8.72 12.88 -5.22
N LYS A 104 7.94 12.65 -4.18
CA LYS A 104 6.48 12.64 -4.24
C LYS A 104 5.93 13.30 -2.99
N GLY A 105 4.93 14.14 -3.13
CA GLY A 105 4.15 14.66 -2.02
C GLY A 105 3.53 13.57 -1.15
N GLY A 106 2.98 13.94 -0.01
CA GLY A 106 2.35 13.04 0.94
C GLY A 106 1.16 12.28 0.37
N ALA A 107 0.63 11.33 1.14
CA ALA A 107 -0.51 10.51 0.75
C ALA A 107 -1.85 11.03 1.34
N ALA A 108 -1.95 12.33 1.64
CA ALA A 108 -3.16 12.93 2.22
C ALA A 108 -4.27 13.27 1.21
N GLY A 109 -4.07 12.95 -0.08
CA GLY A 109 -4.94 13.36 -1.17
C GLY A 109 -4.47 14.67 -1.81
N GLY A 110 -5.35 15.40 -2.49
CA GLY A 110 -5.01 16.69 -3.12
C GLY A 110 -6.25 17.51 -3.50
N GLY A 111 -6.05 18.82 -3.72
CA GLY A 111 -7.14 19.75 -3.97
C GLY A 111 -8.17 19.75 -2.85
N TYR A 112 -9.44 19.74 -3.21
CA TYR A 112 -10.54 19.68 -2.24
C TYR A 112 -10.88 18.26 -1.76
N SER A 113 -10.08 17.26 -2.14
CA SER A 113 -10.22 15.86 -1.67
C SER A 113 -8.99 15.46 -0.86
N GLN A 114 -8.93 15.91 0.39
CA GLN A 114 -7.84 15.63 1.32
C GLN A 114 -8.34 15.06 2.65
N VAL A 115 -7.47 14.31 3.34
CA VAL A 115 -7.60 13.97 4.78
C VAL A 115 -6.78 14.94 5.60
N LEU A 116 -7.34 15.36 6.74
CA LEU A 116 -6.81 16.44 7.57
C LEU A 116 -6.69 16.02 9.05
N PRO A 117 -5.71 16.53 9.79
CA PRO A 117 -4.75 17.59 9.43
C PRO A 117 -3.58 17.08 8.57
N MET A 118 -3.43 17.60 7.35
CA MET A 118 -2.49 17.13 6.32
C MET A 118 -1.04 17.20 6.79
N GLU A 119 -0.62 18.31 7.41
CA GLU A 119 0.76 18.48 7.89
C GLU A 119 1.14 17.40 8.91
N ASN A 120 0.27 17.10 9.89
CA ASN A 120 0.51 16.05 10.88
C ASN A 120 0.59 14.67 10.22
N ILE A 121 -0.34 14.37 9.30
CA ILE A 121 -0.40 13.06 8.62
C ILE A 121 0.86 12.81 7.79
N ASN A 122 1.36 13.83 7.08
CA ASN A 122 2.55 13.70 6.22
C ASN A 122 3.90 13.71 6.98
N LEU A 123 3.90 14.07 8.25
CA LEU A 123 5.12 14.12 9.08
C LEU A 123 5.15 12.97 10.09
N HIS A 124 4.99 13.27 11.38
CA HIS A 124 5.12 12.27 12.44
C HIS A 124 3.79 11.64 12.87
N PHE A 125 2.68 12.21 12.45
CA PHE A 125 1.31 11.77 12.70
C PHE A 125 1.05 11.41 14.17
N THR A 126 0.90 10.10 14.46
CA THR A 126 0.73 9.57 15.82
C THR A 126 1.92 8.73 16.27
N GLY A 127 2.98 8.67 15.46
CA GLY A 127 4.22 7.96 15.78
C GLY A 127 4.24 6.48 15.37
N ASP A 128 3.32 6.01 14.55
CA ASP A 128 3.25 4.59 14.15
C ASP A 128 4.51 4.16 13.38
N PHE A 129 4.99 4.98 12.43
CA PHE A 129 6.24 4.72 11.72
C PHE A 129 7.46 4.72 12.66
N HIS A 130 7.48 5.61 13.66
CA HIS A 130 8.54 5.61 14.68
C HIS A 130 8.49 4.34 15.52
N ALA A 131 7.31 3.89 15.93
CA ALA A 131 7.14 2.65 16.70
C ALA A 131 7.64 1.43 15.89
N ILE A 132 7.28 1.35 14.59
CA ILE A 132 7.73 0.29 13.69
C ILE A 132 9.25 0.33 13.51
N THR A 133 9.84 1.51 13.28
CA THR A 133 11.29 1.70 13.15
C THR A 133 12.01 1.28 14.43
N SER A 134 11.49 1.69 15.59
CA SER A 134 12.06 1.34 16.89
C SER A 134 11.97 -0.15 17.19
N ALA A 135 10.83 -0.78 16.94
CA ALA A 135 10.63 -2.21 17.11
C ALA A 135 11.57 -3.02 16.21
N HIS A 136 11.70 -2.66 14.94
CA HIS A 136 12.57 -3.31 13.98
C HIS A 136 14.05 -3.22 14.41
N ASN A 137 14.51 -2.03 14.74
CA ASN A 137 15.91 -1.79 15.12
C ASN A 137 16.22 -2.37 16.52
N MET A 138 15.24 -2.46 17.43
CA MET A 138 15.40 -3.14 18.71
C MET A 138 15.64 -4.64 18.52
N ILE A 139 14.94 -5.29 17.59
CA ILE A 139 15.22 -6.70 17.21
C ILE A 139 16.67 -6.81 16.72
N THR A 140 17.13 -5.90 15.87
CA THR A 140 18.52 -5.92 15.38
C THR A 140 19.52 -5.80 16.51
N ALA A 141 19.32 -4.83 17.42
CA ALA A 141 20.22 -4.62 18.56
C ALA A 141 20.27 -5.84 19.49
N LEU A 142 19.11 -6.46 19.74
CA LEU A 142 19.01 -7.66 20.59
C LEU A 142 19.61 -8.90 19.89
N LEU A 143 19.50 -9.02 18.56
CA LEU A 143 20.19 -10.05 17.78
C LEU A 143 21.71 -9.86 17.84
N ASP A 144 22.21 -8.64 17.62
CA ASP A 144 23.65 -8.34 17.73
C ASP A 144 24.18 -8.66 19.13
N ASN A 145 23.41 -8.31 20.18
CA ASN A 145 23.74 -8.63 21.57
C ASN A 145 23.76 -10.15 21.82
N TYR A 146 22.79 -10.88 21.27
CA TYR A 146 22.73 -12.33 21.35
C TYR A 146 23.95 -12.99 20.69
N ILE A 147 24.33 -12.57 19.49
CA ILE A 147 25.52 -13.03 18.79
C ILE A 147 26.78 -12.69 19.60
N TYR A 148 26.90 -11.48 20.12
CA TYR A 148 28.05 -11.05 20.90
C TYR A 148 28.31 -11.93 22.13
N HIS A 149 27.27 -12.22 22.92
CA HIS A 149 27.42 -13.00 24.15
C HIS A 149 27.55 -14.50 23.90
N ASN A 150 27.00 -15.02 22.78
CA ASN A 150 27.06 -16.43 22.43
C ASN A 150 28.23 -16.80 21.49
N ARG A 151 29.10 -15.86 21.11
CA ARG A 151 30.24 -16.10 20.18
C ARG A 151 31.22 -17.17 20.64
N LYS A 152 31.27 -17.49 21.93
CA LYS A 152 32.16 -18.50 22.52
C LYS A 152 31.48 -19.86 22.74
N THR A 153 30.18 -19.96 22.60
CA THR A 153 29.40 -21.16 22.91
C THR A 153 29.09 -22.02 21.67
N GLY A 154 29.67 -21.67 20.50
CA GLY A 154 29.46 -22.41 19.25
C GLY A 154 28.15 -22.07 18.52
N LEU A 155 27.34 -21.15 19.05
CA LEU A 155 26.13 -20.67 18.41
C LEU A 155 26.46 -19.58 17.38
N ALA A 156 27.21 -19.99 16.34
CA ALA A 156 27.51 -19.10 15.24
C ALA A 156 26.37 -19.14 14.20
N LEU A 157 25.96 -17.97 13.71
CA LEU A 157 25.01 -17.88 12.62
C LEU A 157 25.74 -17.97 11.28
N LYS A 158 25.28 -18.88 10.44
CA LYS A 158 25.74 -19.04 9.05
C LYS A 158 25.29 -17.87 8.19
N GLU A 159 24.09 -17.37 8.46
CA GLU A 159 23.48 -16.30 7.69
C GLU A 159 22.57 -15.44 8.59
N ILE A 160 22.72 -14.11 8.51
CA ILE A 160 21.81 -13.14 9.13
C ILE A 160 20.93 -12.55 8.02
N LYS A 161 19.61 -12.64 8.20
CA LYS A 161 18.61 -12.10 7.25
C LYS A 161 18.12 -10.72 7.63
N TRP A 162 18.22 -10.37 8.90
CA TRP A 162 17.64 -9.16 9.49
C TRP A 162 18.58 -7.96 9.36
N LYS A 163 18.12 -6.92 8.66
CA LYS A 163 18.83 -5.64 8.52
C LYS A 163 18.30 -4.63 9.53
N ARG A 164 18.65 -3.36 9.35
CA ARG A 164 18.07 -2.20 10.04
C ARG A 164 17.06 -1.49 9.17
N VAL A 165 16.28 -0.56 9.73
CA VAL A 165 15.38 0.30 8.95
C VAL A 165 15.51 1.75 9.38
N LEU A 166 15.22 2.65 8.42
CA LEU A 166 15.13 4.08 8.64
C LEU A 166 14.10 4.66 7.67
N ASP A 167 13.24 5.59 8.14
CA ASP A 167 12.17 6.15 7.29
C ASP A 167 12.65 7.37 6.49
N VAL A 168 13.74 7.19 5.77
CA VAL A 168 14.32 8.17 4.84
C VAL A 168 14.82 7.47 3.58
N ASN A 169 15.03 8.24 2.51
CA ASN A 169 15.67 7.78 1.30
C ASN A 169 17.17 8.03 1.39
N ASP A 170 17.96 7.00 1.68
CA ASP A 170 19.42 7.11 1.76
C ASP A 170 20.14 5.93 1.09
N ARG A 171 20.63 6.17 -0.13
CA ARG A 171 21.35 5.16 -0.91
C ARG A 171 22.67 4.71 -0.28
N SER A 172 23.27 5.54 0.57
CA SER A 172 24.57 5.25 1.22
C SER A 172 24.43 4.14 2.27
N LEU A 173 23.22 3.95 2.81
CA LEU A 173 22.93 2.96 3.84
C LEU A 173 22.54 1.57 3.33
N ARG A 174 22.50 1.35 2.00
CA ARG A 174 22.12 0.05 1.43
C ARG A 174 22.98 -1.09 1.90
N ASN A 175 24.30 -0.83 1.98
CA ASN A 175 25.29 -1.76 2.52
C ASN A 175 26.24 -1.00 3.43
N ILE A 176 26.45 -1.50 4.64
CA ILE A 176 27.31 -0.92 5.67
C ILE A 176 28.10 -2.03 6.36
N VAL A 177 29.12 -1.65 7.10
CA VAL A 177 29.82 -2.55 8.02
C VAL A 177 29.53 -2.09 9.45
N THR A 178 29.02 -3.00 10.28
CA THR A 178 28.78 -2.78 11.72
C THR A 178 29.87 -3.44 12.56
N GLY A 179 29.95 -3.12 13.86
CA GLY A 179 30.88 -3.76 14.81
C GLY A 179 32.35 -3.31 14.69
N LEU A 180 32.61 -2.18 14.02
CA LEU A 180 33.95 -1.58 13.95
C LEU A 180 34.36 -0.94 15.30
N GLY A 181 35.67 -0.77 15.53
CA GLY A 181 36.21 -0.14 16.74
C GLY A 181 36.70 -1.12 17.81
N GLY A 182 36.87 -2.39 17.44
CA GLY A 182 37.44 -3.42 18.31
C GLY A 182 36.40 -4.38 18.91
N SER A 183 36.89 -5.44 19.55
CA SER A 183 36.07 -6.58 20.00
C SER A 183 35.00 -6.23 21.05
N ALA A 184 35.10 -5.08 21.70
CA ALA A 184 34.10 -4.58 22.63
C ALA A 184 32.81 -4.11 21.91
N ASN A 185 32.94 -3.74 20.63
CA ASN A 185 31.82 -3.27 19.80
C ASN A 185 31.15 -4.39 18.95
N GLY A 186 31.64 -5.62 19.07
CA GLY A 186 31.16 -6.78 18.31
C GLY A 186 32.15 -7.32 17.28
N LEU A 187 31.64 -8.02 16.29
CA LEU A 187 32.41 -8.50 15.15
C LEU A 187 32.06 -7.68 13.91
N PRO A 188 33.06 -7.25 13.10
CA PRO A 188 32.78 -6.61 11.83
C PRO A 188 31.88 -7.48 10.95
N THR A 189 30.70 -6.98 10.63
CA THR A 189 29.69 -7.72 9.87
C THR A 189 29.05 -6.80 8.82
N GLU A 190 28.90 -7.30 7.59
CA GLU A 190 28.13 -6.61 6.56
C GLU A 190 26.65 -6.58 6.94
N SER A 191 26.03 -5.45 6.80
CA SER A 191 24.62 -5.21 7.05
C SER A 191 24.10 -4.12 6.12
N GLY A 192 22.94 -3.54 6.40
CA GLY A 192 22.37 -2.44 5.64
C GLY A 192 21.08 -1.94 6.26
N PHE A 193 20.47 -0.97 5.59
CA PHE A 193 19.17 -0.43 5.95
C PHE A 193 18.18 -0.64 4.82
N ASP A 194 16.94 -0.98 5.18
CA ASP A 194 15.78 -0.85 4.33
C ASP A 194 14.98 0.38 4.76
N ILE A 195 14.09 0.90 3.92
CA ILE A 195 13.15 1.95 4.32
C ILE A 195 12.04 1.34 5.19
N THR A 196 11.55 2.08 6.19
CA THR A 196 10.56 1.56 7.16
C THR A 196 9.32 0.92 6.51
N PRO A 197 8.72 1.44 5.42
CA PRO A 197 7.63 0.75 4.71
C PRO A 197 7.96 -0.64 4.13
N ALA A 198 9.25 -0.96 3.99
CA ALA A 198 9.73 -2.26 3.55
C ALA A 198 9.98 -3.25 4.70
N SER A 199 9.83 -2.79 5.94
CA SER A 199 9.97 -3.62 7.14
C SER A 199 8.95 -4.74 7.18
N GLU A 200 9.36 -5.93 7.60
CA GLU A 200 8.42 -7.02 7.90
C GLU A 200 7.47 -6.63 9.04
N ILE A 201 7.92 -5.82 10.03
CA ILE A 201 7.07 -5.29 11.11
C ILE A 201 5.91 -4.46 10.53
N MET A 202 6.16 -3.64 9.51
CA MET A 202 5.09 -2.90 8.82
C MET A 202 4.04 -3.84 8.21
N ALA A 203 4.48 -4.91 7.54
CA ALA A 203 3.58 -5.90 6.97
C ALA A 203 2.81 -6.66 8.06
N ILE A 204 3.47 -7.04 9.15
CA ILE A 204 2.87 -7.69 10.32
C ILE A 204 1.77 -6.81 10.91
N LEU A 205 2.06 -5.54 11.21
CA LEU A 205 1.09 -4.60 11.77
C LEU A 205 -0.14 -4.44 10.87
N CYS A 206 0.06 -4.39 9.56
CA CYS A 206 -1.03 -4.27 8.59
C CYS A 206 -1.88 -5.54 8.42
N LEU A 207 -1.36 -6.71 8.75
CA LEU A 207 -2.03 -8.01 8.58
C LEU A 207 -2.47 -8.64 9.90
N ALA A 208 -2.02 -8.13 11.05
CA ALA A 208 -2.44 -8.59 12.37
C ALA A 208 -3.94 -8.32 12.61
N LYS A 209 -4.57 -9.20 13.40
CA LYS A 209 -5.99 -9.13 13.75
C LYS A 209 -6.20 -8.46 15.12
N ASP A 210 -5.27 -8.70 16.03
CA ASP A 210 -5.28 -8.26 17.42
C ASP A 210 -3.85 -8.28 18.00
N LEU A 211 -3.70 -7.95 19.29
CA LEU A 211 -2.40 -7.94 19.97
C LEU A 211 -1.78 -9.34 20.12
N ASP A 212 -2.58 -10.36 20.30
CA ASP A 212 -2.08 -11.74 20.44
C ASP A 212 -1.55 -12.26 19.10
N ASP A 213 -2.27 -12.00 18.01
CA ASP A 213 -1.81 -12.30 16.65
C ASP A 213 -0.56 -11.48 16.30
N LEU A 214 -0.50 -10.18 16.68
CA LEU A 214 0.68 -9.35 16.52
C LEU A 214 1.89 -9.98 17.22
N ARG A 215 1.75 -10.36 18.50
CA ARG A 215 2.81 -10.99 19.28
C ARG A 215 3.28 -12.31 18.68
N ARG A 216 2.34 -13.16 18.27
CA ARG A 216 2.63 -14.44 17.59
C ARG A 216 3.44 -14.21 16.31
N ARG A 217 3.00 -13.28 15.48
CA ARG A 217 3.68 -12.93 14.22
C ARG A 217 5.07 -12.36 14.46
N VAL A 218 5.21 -11.43 15.40
CA VAL A 218 6.52 -10.88 15.80
C VAL A 218 7.46 -11.99 16.26
N GLY A 219 6.98 -12.93 17.07
CA GLY A 219 7.74 -14.08 17.53
C GLY A 219 8.27 -14.97 16.39
N ASN A 220 7.50 -15.09 15.32
CA ASN A 220 7.84 -15.93 14.17
C ASN A 220 8.77 -15.27 13.15
N ILE A 221 9.16 -14.00 13.32
CA ILE A 221 10.11 -13.34 12.43
C ILE A 221 11.41 -14.15 12.34
N LEU A 222 11.83 -14.47 11.10
CA LEU A 222 13.04 -15.20 10.81
C LEU A 222 14.25 -14.27 10.77
N LEU A 223 15.19 -14.44 11.70
CA LEU A 223 16.37 -13.60 11.86
C LEU A 223 17.59 -14.12 11.09
N GLY A 224 17.69 -15.43 10.94
CA GLY A 224 18.83 -16.08 10.28
C GLY A 224 18.81 -17.59 10.40
N TYR A 225 19.94 -18.20 10.08
CA TYR A 225 20.15 -19.65 10.16
C TYR A 225 21.46 -19.98 10.87
N THR A 226 21.45 -21.04 11.68
CA THR A 226 22.66 -21.64 12.26
C THR A 226 23.47 -22.39 11.20
N PHE A 227 24.67 -22.85 11.54
CA PHE A 227 25.49 -23.69 10.64
C PHE A 227 24.84 -25.05 10.33
N ASP A 228 23.96 -25.53 11.20
CA ASP A 228 23.17 -26.75 10.98
C ASP A 228 21.83 -26.46 10.25
N ASP A 229 21.75 -25.31 9.58
CA ASP A 229 20.57 -24.86 8.81
C ASP A 229 19.27 -24.75 9.64
N GLN A 230 19.38 -24.63 10.97
CA GLN A 230 18.20 -24.39 11.83
C GLN A 230 17.81 -22.92 11.78
N PRO A 231 16.51 -22.61 11.63
CA PRO A 231 16.03 -21.22 11.66
C PRO A 231 16.18 -20.63 13.07
N LEU A 232 16.64 -19.39 13.14
CA LEU A 232 16.62 -18.57 14.35
C LEU A 232 15.53 -17.51 14.22
N THR A 233 14.60 -17.47 15.18
CA THR A 233 13.47 -16.55 15.19
C THR A 233 13.52 -15.58 16.37
N VAL A 234 12.62 -14.60 16.40
CA VAL A 234 12.47 -13.68 17.53
C VAL A 234 12.04 -14.43 18.82
N ASN A 235 11.28 -15.53 18.68
CA ASN A 235 10.94 -16.39 19.84
C ASN A 235 12.17 -17.02 20.48
N ASP A 236 13.17 -17.42 19.68
CA ASP A 236 14.40 -18.03 20.21
C ASP A 236 15.24 -17.01 21.03
N LEU A 237 15.08 -15.71 20.74
CA LEU A 237 15.66 -14.63 21.56
C LEU A 237 14.83 -14.32 22.82
N GLY A 238 13.59 -14.80 22.92
CA GLY A 238 12.70 -14.54 24.06
C GLY A 238 12.16 -13.10 24.13
N ILE A 239 12.19 -12.33 23.03
CA ILE A 239 11.92 -10.88 23.04
C ILE A 239 10.57 -10.47 22.42
N ALA A 240 9.77 -11.41 21.92
CA ALA A 240 8.52 -11.11 21.23
C ALA A 240 7.58 -10.20 22.05
N GLY A 241 7.48 -10.40 23.37
CA GLY A 241 6.67 -9.56 24.24
C GLY A 241 7.15 -8.11 24.30
N ALA A 242 8.47 -7.89 24.45
CA ALA A 242 9.05 -6.54 24.50
C ALA A 242 8.82 -5.77 23.17
N ILE A 243 8.97 -6.44 22.03
CA ILE A 243 8.72 -5.85 20.73
C ILE A 243 7.23 -5.51 20.55
N THR A 244 6.33 -6.38 21.02
CA THR A 244 4.87 -6.12 20.98
C THR A 244 4.49 -4.90 21.82
N VAL A 245 5.14 -4.69 22.97
CA VAL A 245 4.93 -3.49 23.81
C VAL A 245 5.23 -2.20 23.04
N LEU A 246 6.30 -2.16 22.23
CA LEU A 246 6.62 -0.99 21.39
C LEU A 246 5.54 -0.71 20.32
N LEU A 247 4.79 -1.73 19.93
CA LEU A 247 3.75 -1.64 18.88
C LEU A 247 2.33 -1.54 19.44
N LYS A 248 2.16 -1.55 20.77
CA LYS A 248 0.86 -1.61 21.45
C LYS A 248 -0.11 -0.51 21.01
N ASP A 249 0.38 0.72 20.89
CA ASP A 249 -0.46 1.84 20.47
C ASP A 249 -0.48 1.99 18.94
N ALA A 250 0.60 1.60 18.26
CA ALA A 250 0.70 1.65 16.83
C ALA A 250 -0.25 0.68 16.09
N ILE A 251 -0.73 -0.39 16.75
CA ILE A 251 -1.71 -1.31 16.14
C ILE A 251 -3.12 -0.70 16.04
N GLN A 252 -3.43 0.32 16.85
CA GLN A 252 -4.73 0.99 16.84
C GLN A 252 -4.83 1.94 15.63
N PRO A 253 -5.91 1.87 14.81
CA PRO A 253 -6.05 2.73 13.64
C PRO A 253 -6.32 4.18 14.03
N ASN A 254 -5.85 5.10 13.20
CA ASN A 254 -5.99 6.54 13.41
C ASN A 254 -7.26 7.04 12.74
N LEU A 255 -8.16 7.64 13.51
CA LEU A 255 -9.31 8.40 13.03
C LEU A 255 -8.90 9.84 12.77
N VAL A 256 -9.24 10.33 11.59
CA VAL A 256 -9.07 11.72 11.14
C VAL A 256 -10.31 12.18 10.38
N GLN A 257 -10.27 13.36 9.78
CA GLN A 257 -11.39 13.89 9.00
C GLN A 257 -10.93 14.31 7.60
N THR A 258 -11.89 14.47 6.72
CA THR A 258 -11.69 14.99 5.37
C THR A 258 -11.94 16.51 5.32
N THR A 259 -11.67 17.11 4.16
CA THR A 259 -12.01 18.53 3.86
C THR A 259 -13.48 18.87 4.01
N GLU A 260 -14.38 17.89 3.98
CA GLU A 260 -15.83 18.08 4.22
C GLU A 260 -16.27 17.55 5.60
N ASN A 261 -15.34 17.38 6.55
CA ASN A 261 -15.57 16.90 7.92
C ASN A 261 -16.27 15.53 7.99
N THR A 262 -16.03 14.66 7.05
CA THR A 262 -16.41 13.24 7.13
C THR A 262 -15.27 12.42 7.72
N ALA A 263 -15.59 11.27 8.32
CA ALA A 263 -14.59 10.41 8.95
C ALA A 263 -13.67 9.72 7.93
N ALA A 264 -12.39 9.58 8.29
CA ALA A 264 -11.42 8.82 7.55
C ALA A 264 -10.51 8.05 8.51
N PHE A 265 -10.05 6.86 8.12
CA PHE A 265 -9.02 6.11 8.83
C PHE A 265 -7.70 6.14 8.02
N VAL A 266 -6.60 6.41 8.71
CA VAL A 266 -5.25 6.38 8.14
C VAL A 266 -4.38 5.48 9.01
N HIS A 267 -3.89 4.35 8.48
CA HIS A 267 -3.14 3.40 9.29
C HIS A 267 -2.32 2.43 8.45
N GLY A 268 -1.02 2.30 8.79
CA GLY A 268 -0.05 1.46 8.12
C GLY A 268 0.29 1.93 6.70
N GLY A 269 1.54 1.74 6.28
CA GLY A 269 2.04 2.29 5.01
C GLY A 269 3.00 1.38 4.24
N PRO A 270 2.70 0.07 4.03
CA PRO A 270 3.59 -0.81 3.28
C PRO A 270 3.62 -0.40 1.80
N PHE A 271 4.81 -0.45 1.17
CA PHE A 271 4.94 -0.15 -0.26
C PHE A 271 4.43 -1.31 -1.12
N ALA A 272 3.74 -0.99 -2.22
CA ALA A 272 3.12 -2.00 -3.09
C ALA A 272 4.09 -2.70 -4.06
N ASN A 273 5.28 -2.16 -4.28
CA ASN A 273 6.30 -2.79 -5.13
C ASN A 273 7.26 -3.72 -4.38
N ILE A 274 7.20 -3.75 -3.05
CA ILE A 274 8.06 -4.57 -2.18
C ILE A 274 7.30 -5.26 -1.03
N ALA A 275 6.04 -4.88 -0.81
CA ALA A 275 5.12 -5.44 0.17
C ALA A 275 3.70 -5.47 -0.41
N HIS A 276 2.67 -5.72 0.40
CA HIS A 276 1.30 -5.86 -0.10
C HIS A 276 0.58 -4.54 -0.44
N GLY A 277 1.13 -3.38 -0.04
CA GLY A 277 0.72 -2.07 -0.57
C GLY A 277 -0.67 -1.58 -0.21
N CYS A 278 -1.24 -2.04 0.89
CA CYS A 278 -2.57 -1.67 1.37
C CYS A 278 -2.50 -1.17 2.81
N ASN A 279 -3.46 -0.34 3.22
CA ASN A 279 -3.63 -0.01 4.64
C ASN A 279 -3.92 -1.26 5.48
N SER A 280 -3.92 -1.10 6.81
CA SER A 280 -4.09 -2.25 7.71
C SER A 280 -5.47 -2.92 7.57
N LEU A 281 -5.51 -4.20 7.88
CA LEU A 281 -6.74 -4.99 7.99
C LEU A 281 -7.65 -4.39 9.08
N ILE A 282 -7.08 -4.01 10.22
CA ILE A 282 -7.78 -3.41 11.36
C ILE A 282 -8.45 -2.10 10.95
N ALA A 283 -7.76 -1.18 10.26
CA ALA A 283 -8.36 0.07 9.80
C ALA A 283 -9.52 -0.15 8.84
N THR A 284 -9.40 -1.11 7.91
CA THR A 284 -10.49 -1.46 7.00
C THR A 284 -11.69 -2.04 7.75
N LYS A 285 -11.47 -2.95 8.71
CA LYS A 285 -12.55 -3.52 9.53
C LYS A 285 -13.18 -2.48 10.46
N MET A 286 -12.38 -1.58 11.04
CA MET A 286 -12.89 -0.46 11.82
C MET A 286 -13.80 0.43 10.98
N ALA A 287 -13.38 0.80 9.77
CA ALA A 287 -14.20 1.57 8.85
C ALA A 287 -15.51 0.84 8.49
N LEU A 288 -15.47 -0.47 8.22
CA LEU A 288 -16.65 -1.29 7.94
C LEU A 288 -17.59 -1.45 9.14
N SER A 289 -17.08 -1.31 10.35
CA SER A 289 -17.91 -1.35 11.58
C SER A 289 -18.76 -0.10 11.75
N TYR A 290 -18.36 1.03 11.14
CA TYR A 290 -19.01 2.33 11.34
C TYR A 290 -19.54 2.98 10.06
N GLY A 291 -19.19 2.49 8.88
CA GLY A 291 -19.66 2.97 7.58
C GLY A 291 -20.44 1.91 6.81
N ASP A 292 -21.51 2.31 6.11
CA ASP A 292 -22.26 1.43 5.21
C ASP A 292 -21.53 1.20 3.89
N TYR A 293 -20.72 2.19 3.48
CA TYR A 293 -19.83 2.18 2.34
C TYR A 293 -18.41 2.50 2.79
N VAL A 294 -17.46 1.63 2.52
CA VAL A 294 -16.06 1.85 2.87
C VAL A 294 -15.20 1.82 1.63
N ILE A 295 -14.49 2.92 1.40
CA ILE A 295 -13.58 3.09 0.28
C ILE A 295 -12.17 2.81 0.77
N THR A 296 -11.45 1.93 0.10
CA THR A 296 -10.03 1.70 0.34
C THR A 296 -9.26 1.69 -0.96
N GLU A 297 -7.95 1.87 -0.89
CA GLU A 297 -7.10 1.85 -2.08
C GLU A 297 -6.01 0.77 -2.00
N ALA A 298 -5.54 0.35 -3.18
CA ALA A 298 -4.34 -0.45 -3.32
C ALA A 298 -3.27 0.32 -4.11
N GLY A 299 -2.00 0.14 -3.75
CA GLY A 299 -0.88 0.89 -4.34
C GLY A 299 -0.66 0.57 -5.82
N PHE A 300 -0.27 1.56 -6.62
CA PHE A 300 0.03 1.46 -8.05
C PHE A 300 -1.16 0.98 -8.91
N GLY A 301 -0.87 0.21 -9.99
CA GLY A 301 -1.87 -0.36 -10.88
C GLY A 301 -2.54 -1.61 -10.33
N ALA A 302 -3.64 -2.02 -10.97
CA ALA A 302 -4.40 -3.18 -10.54
C ALA A 302 -3.62 -4.49 -10.64
N ASP A 303 -2.65 -4.57 -11.54
CA ASP A 303 -1.76 -5.72 -11.70
C ASP A 303 -0.89 -6.00 -10.47
N LEU A 304 -0.48 -4.95 -9.75
CA LEU A 304 0.33 -5.07 -8.53
C LEU A 304 -0.50 -4.91 -7.26
N GLY A 305 -1.19 -3.76 -7.16
CA GLY A 305 -1.87 -3.40 -5.92
C GLY A 305 -3.14 -4.18 -5.68
N ALA A 306 -4.03 -4.26 -6.68
CA ALA A 306 -5.30 -4.97 -6.51
C ALA A 306 -5.08 -6.49 -6.39
N GLU A 307 -4.16 -7.08 -7.14
CA GLU A 307 -3.79 -8.49 -6.99
C GLU A 307 -3.44 -8.80 -5.53
N LYS A 308 -2.51 -8.03 -4.92
CA LYS A 308 -2.09 -8.23 -3.52
C LYS A 308 -3.19 -7.92 -2.52
N PHE A 309 -4.03 -6.94 -2.83
CA PHE A 309 -5.20 -6.64 -2.00
C PHE A 309 -6.14 -7.85 -1.92
N PHE A 310 -6.40 -8.53 -3.04
CA PHE A 310 -7.26 -9.71 -3.07
C PHE A 310 -6.53 -10.94 -2.51
N ASP A 311 -5.41 -11.34 -3.13
CA ASP A 311 -4.73 -12.61 -2.81
C ASP A 311 -4.02 -12.60 -1.45
N ILE A 312 -3.71 -11.43 -0.86
CA ILE A 312 -3.07 -11.34 0.45
C ILE A 312 -4.04 -10.79 1.49
N LYS A 313 -4.46 -9.50 1.36
CA LYS A 313 -5.22 -8.82 2.41
C LYS A 313 -6.64 -9.38 2.56
N CYS A 314 -7.38 -9.50 1.47
CA CYS A 314 -8.75 -10.05 1.52
C CYS A 314 -8.77 -11.50 1.95
N ARG A 315 -7.83 -12.31 1.44
CA ARG A 315 -7.68 -13.73 1.83
C ARG A 315 -7.45 -13.86 3.35
N LYS A 316 -6.49 -13.10 3.90
CA LYS A 316 -6.19 -13.15 5.35
C LYS A 316 -7.29 -12.54 6.22
N GLY A 317 -7.98 -11.53 5.73
CA GLY A 317 -9.00 -10.77 6.46
C GLY A 317 -10.42 -11.29 6.33
N GLY A 318 -10.68 -12.22 5.41
CA GLY A 318 -12.04 -12.64 5.07
C GLY A 318 -12.87 -11.51 4.46
N LEU A 319 -12.22 -10.57 3.76
CA LEU A 319 -12.89 -9.43 3.13
C LEU A 319 -13.36 -9.77 1.71
N SER A 320 -14.51 -9.22 1.31
CA SER A 320 -15.07 -9.40 -0.03
C SER A 320 -15.59 -8.08 -0.58
N PRO A 321 -14.81 -7.36 -1.41
CA PRO A 321 -15.24 -6.11 -2.01
C PRO A 321 -16.47 -6.31 -2.90
N LYS A 322 -17.40 -5.35 -2.82
CA LYS A 322 -18.64 -5.34 -3.61
C LYS A 322 -18.48 -4.70 -4.97
N LEU A 323 -17.40 -3.93 -5.15
CA LEU A 323 -17.10 -3.19 -6.37
C LEU A 323 -15.63 -2.81 -6.41
N THR A 324 -15.05 -2.75 -7.60
CA THR A 324 -13.75 -2.15 -7.86
C THR A 324 -13.87 -0.96 -8.81
N VAL A 325 -13.35 0.19 -8.40
CA VAL A 325 -13.26 1.42 -9.21
C VAL A 325 -11.85 1.55 -9.76
N VAL A 326 -11.72 1.60 -11.08
CA VAL A 326 -10.45 1.77 -11.78
C VAL A 326 -10.27 3.22 -12.20
N VAL A 327 -9.24 3.88 -11.70
CA VAL A 327 -8.88 5.24 -12.11
C VAL A 327 -8.09 5.18 -13.40
N ALA A 328 -8.56 5.89 -14.41
CA ALA A 328 -7.87 6.11 -15.68
C ALA A 328 -7.59 7.60 -15.90
N THR A 329 -6.52 7.93 -16.63
CA THR A 329 -6.18 9.30 -17.04
C THR A 329 -5.72 9.32 -18.49
N ALA A 330 -5.98 10.40 -19.22
CA ALA A 330 -5.47 10.55 -20.59
C ALA A 330 -3.94 10.46 -20.64
N GLN A 331 -3.24 11.08 -19.68
CA GLN A 331 -1.77 11.07 -19.64
C GLN A 331 -1.21 9.64 -19.53
N SER A 332 -1.81 8.80 -18.67
CA SER A 332 -1.36 7.42 -18.53
C SER A 332 -1.67 6.59 -19.78
N LEU A 333 -2.88 6.72 -20.34
CA LEU A 333 -3.23 6.02 -21.58
C LEU A 333 -2.32 6.43 -22.73
N LYS A 334 -2.06 7.72 -22.92
CA LYS A 334 -1.13 8.23 -23.95
C LYS A 334 0.29 7.69 -23.77
N LEU A 335 0.81 7.67 -22.52
CA LEU A 335 2.13 7.08 -22.24
C LEU A 335 2.18 5.60 -22.65
N HIS A 336 1.16 4.84 -22.26
CA HIS A 336 1.05 3.42 -22.61
C HIS A 336 0.67 3.16 -24.06
N GLY A 337 0.23 4.18 -24.77
CA GLY A 337 0.02 4.18 -26.23
C GLY A 337 1.24 4.64 -27.05
N GLY A 338 2.40 4.83 -26.38
CA GLY A 338 3.66 5.15 -27.03
C GLY A 338 3.95 6.64 -27.21
N VAL A 339 3.14 7.53 -26.60
CA VAL A 339 3.42 8.98 -26.60
C VAL A 339 4.59 9.26 -25.65
N PRO A 340 5.63 10.02 -26.08
CA PRO A 340 6.75 10.39 -25.24
C PRO A 340 6.31 11.09 -23.94
N GLU A 341 7.00 10.81 -22.82
CA GLU A 341 6.63 11.29 -21.47
C GLU A 341 6.53 12.83 -21.37
N ASP A 342 7.32 13.55 -22.12
CA ASP A 342 7.31 15.02 -22.19
C ASP A 342 6.11 15.59 -22.98
N LYS A 343 5.42 14.76 -23.78
CA LYS A 343 4.28 15.14 -24.63
C LYS A 343 2.92 14.59 -24.18
N ILE A 344 2.85 13.80 -23.12
CA ILE A 344 1.59 13.19 -22.65
C ILE A 344 0.53 14.21 -22.21
N LYS A 345 0.92 15.46 -21.97
CA LYS A 345 0.00 16.56 -21.63
C LYS A 345 -0.62 17.23 -22.86
N GLU A 346 -0.08 16.98 -24.06
CA GLU A 346 -0.64 17.48 -25.30
C GLU A 346 -1.80 16.59 -25.76
N PRO A 347 -2.84 17.14 -26.43
CA PRO A 347 -3.90 16.33 -27.03
C PRO A 347 -3.33 15.33 -28.03
N ASN A 348 -3.71 14.04 -27.91
CA ASN A 348 -3.25 12.99 -28.81
C ASN A 348 -4.23 11.80 -28.81
N ILE A 349 -5.23 11.86 -29.65
CA ILE A 349 -6.30 10.83 -29.77
C ILE A 349 -5.73 9.49 -30.21
N GLU A 350 -4.79 9.48 -31.18
CA GLU A 350 -4.19 8.22 -31.65
C GLU A 350 -3.37 7.54 -30.56
N GLY A 351 -2.52 8.30 -29.88
CA GLY A 351 -1.75 7.80 -28.75
C GLY A 351 -2.65 7.28 -27.62
N LEU A 352 -3.74 8.00 -27.32
CA LEU A 352 -4.71 7.56 -26.33
C LEU A 352 -5.39 6.23 -26.76
N LYS A 353 -5.84 6.14 -28.02
CA LYS A 353 -6.45 4.93 -28.59
C LYS A 353 -5.50 3.73 -28.52
N ASN A 354 -4.23 3.92 -28.85
CA ASN A 354 -3.19 2.89 -28.77
C ASN A 354 -2.93 2.43 -27.32
N GLY A 355 -3.27 3.25 -26.33
CA GLY A 355 -3.13 2.92 -24.90
C GLY A 355 -4.33 2.21 -24.28
N LEU A 356 -5.48 2.18 -24.93
CA LEU A 356 -6.68 1.50 -24.40
C LEU A 356 -6.47 0.03 -24.03
N PRO A 357 -5.66 -0.77 -24.75
CA PRO A 357 -5.35 -2.14 -24.33
C PRO A 357 -4.77 -2.26 -22.90
N ASN A 358 -4.09 -1.21 -22.39
CA ASN A 358 -3.63 -1.20 -21.00
C ASN A 358 -4.82 -1.15 -20.03
N LEU A 359 -5.84 -0.36 -20.31
CA LEU A 359 -7.09 -0.33 -19.55
C LEU A 359 -7.81 -1.68 -19.61
N ASP A 360 -7.90 -2.26 -20.81
CA ASP A 360 -8.57 -3.55 -21.04
C ASP A 360 -7.93 -4.65 -20.19
N LYS A 361 -6.60 -4.74 -20.20
CA LYS A 361 -5.87 -5.74 -19.42
C LYS A 361 -6.12 -5.59 -17.91
N HIS A 362 -6.19 -4.37 -17.39
CA HIS A 362 -6.52 -4.14 -15.98
C HIS A 362 -7.97 -4.56 -15.65
N ILE A 363 -8.93 -4.27 -16.53
CA ILE A 363 -10.33 -4.71 -16.38
C ILE A 363 -10.43 -6.25 -16.42
N GLU A 364 -9.76 -6.90 -17.38
CA GLU A 364 -9.70 -8.36 -17.48
C GLU A 364 -9.13 -8.98 -16.20
N ASN A 365 -8.00 -8.46 -15.70
CA ASN A 365 -7.38 -8.93 -14.46
C ASN A 365 -8.34 -8.86 -13.27
N LEU A 366 -9.09 -7.78 -13.12
CA LEU A 366 -10.07 -7.62 -12.04
C LEU A 366 -11.26 -8.58 -12.17
N LYS A 367 -11.70 -8.86 -13.40
CA LYS A 367 -12.77 -9.85 -13.66
C LYS A 367 -12.35 -11.27 -13.25
N LEU A 368 -11.05 -11.63 -13.31
CA LEU A 368 -10.55 -12.93 -12.82
C LEU A 368 -10.83 -13.11 -11.33
N PHE A 369 -10.80 -12.03 -10.54
CA PHE A 369 -11.15 -12.04 -9.12
C PHE A 369 -12.66 -11.99 -8.85
N GLY A 370 -13.51 -12.05 -9.87
CA GLY A 370 -14.97 -11.94 -9.74
C GLY A 370 -15.46 -10.51 -9.51
N GLN A 371 -14.63 -9.50 -9.78
CA GLN A 371 -14.96 -8.12 -9.49
C GLN A 371 -15.88 -7.51 -10.55
N LYS A 372 -16.91 -6.80 -10.08
CA LYS A 372 -17.62 -5.81 -10.88
C LYS A 372 -16.75 -4.56 -10.96
N VAL A 373 -16.62 -3.99 -12.15
CA VAL A 373 -15.70 -2.89 -12.42
C VAL A 373 -16.47 -1.66 -12.90
N ILE A 374 -16.09 -0.49 -12.35
CA ILE A 374 -16.41 0.83 -12.89
C ILE A 374 -15.09 1.52 -13.22
N VAL A 375 -15.00 2.16 -14.38
CA VAL A 375 -13.89 3.04 -14.74
C VAL A 375 -14.27 4.48 -14.39
N THR A 376 -13.42 5.15 -13.63
CA THR A 376 -13.55 6.59 -13.41
C THR A 376 -12.39 7.33 -14.07
N PHE A 377 -12.71 8.32 -14.86
CA PHE A 377 -11.73 9.15 -15.55
C PHE A 377 -11.39 10.37 -14.68
N ASN A 378 -10.14 10.41 -14.21
CA ASN A 378 -9.63 11.55 -13.43
C ASN A 378 -9.13 12.61 -14.41
N ARG A 379 -9.95 13.65 -14.62
CA ARG A 379 -9.72 14.72 -15.59
C ARG A 379 -8.63 15.68 -15.13
N PHE A 380 -7.67 15.96 -15.98
CA PHE A 380 -6.71 17.06 -15.85
C PHE A 380 -7.10 18.22 -16.77
N ALA A 381 -6.61 19.44 -16.47
CA ALA A 381 -6.90 20.64 -17.24
C ALA A 381 -6.45 20.57 -18.72
N SER A 382 -5.50 19.70 -19.03
CA SER A 382 -5.01 19.46 -20.39
C SER A 382 -5.86 18.50 -21.22
N ASP A 383 -6.81 17.80 -20.59
CA ASP A 383 -7.55 16.73 -21.27
C ASP A 383 -8.72 17.31 -22.08
N THR A 384 -8.89 16.83 -23.31
CA THR A 384 -9.94 17.29 -24.21
C THR A 384 -11.22 16.46 -24.03
N ASP A 385 -12.36 17.05 -24.37
CA ASP A 385 -13.65 16.34 -24.35
C ASP A 385 -13.68 15.17 -25.34
N GLU A 386 -12.95 15.27 -26.46
CA GLU A 386 -12.80 14.20 -27.44
C GLU A 386 -12.05 12.99 -26.86
N GLU A 387 -10.94 13.22 -26.13
CA GLU A 387 -10.18 12.18 -25.44
C GLU A 387 -11.07 11.47 -24.39
N ILE A 388 -11.84 12.23 -23.64
CA ILE A 388 -12.77 11.68 -22.62
C ILE A 388 -13.87 10.85 -23.27
N ALA A 389 -14.48 11.37 -24.35
CA ALA A 389 -15.55 10.67 -25.09
C ALA A 389 -15.06 9.34 -25.68
N LEU A 390 -13.83 9.28 -26.19
CA LEU A 390 -13.23 8.04 -26.70
C LEU A 390 -13.12 6.97 -25.60
N VAL A 391 -12.67 7.32 -24.41
CA VAL A 391 -12.57 6.36 -23.29
C VAL A 391 -13.97 5.94 -22.83
N ALA A 392 -14.93 6.87 -22.78
CA ALA A 392 -16.32 6.58 -22.41
C ALA A 392 -16.99 5.59 -23.37
N GLU A 393 -16.84 5.79 -24.69
CA GLU A 393 -17.41 4.87 -25.68
C GLU A 393 -16.73 3.50 -25.61
N HIS A 394 -15.41 3.46 -25.45
CA HIS A 394 -14.69 2.20 -25.26
C HIS A 394 -15.17 1.41 -24.03
N CYS A 395 -15.36 2.07 -22.89
CA CYS A 395 -15.92 1.44 -21.70
C CYS A 395 -17.33 0.89 -21.93
N LYS A 396 -18.16 1.62 -22.70
CA LYS A 396 -19.51 1.17 -23.09
C LYS A 396 -19.46 -0.08 -23.97
N GLU A 397 -18.55 -0.14 -24.95
CA GLU A 397 -18.32 -1.34 -25.78
C GLU A 397 -17.92 -2.55 -24.94
N LEU A 398 -17.11 -2.35 -23.88
CA LEU A 398 -16.71 -3.39 -22.93
C LEU A 398 -17.81 -3.78 -21.92
N GLY A 399 -18.96 -3.08 -21.93
CA GLY A 399 -20.03 -3.27 -20.96
C GLY A 399 -19.62 -2.91 -19.52
N VAL A 400 -18.71 -1.93 -19.35
CA VAL A 400 -18.18 -1.45 -18.09
C VAL A 400 -18.73 -0.06 -17.79
N GLY A 401 -19.16 0.19 -16.55
CA GLY A 401 -19.63 1.51 -16.12
C GLY A 401 -18.51 2.55 -16.24
N PHE A 402 -18.84 3.75 -16.72
CA PHE A 402 -17.90 4.86 -16.86
C PHE A 402 -18.47 6.11 -16.23
N CYS A 403 -17.62 6.86 -15.50
CA CYS A 403 -17.95 8.17 -14.98
C CYS A 403 -16.70 9.05 -14.93
N MET A 404 -16.81 10.27 -15.45
CA MET A 404 -15.80 11.30 -15.22
C MET A 404 -15.88 11.80 -13.76
N ASN A 405 -14.76 12.14 -13.17
CA ASN A 405 -14.73 12.80 -11.86
C ASN A 405 -13.87 14.08 -11.92
N ASN A 406 -14.22 15.03 -11.06
CA ASN A 406 -13.50 16.29 -10.90
C ASN A 406 -13.21 16.56 -9.41
N VAL A 407 -12.86 15.51 -8.69
CA VAL A 407 -12.73 15.53 -7.22
C VAL A 407 -11.61 16.44 -6.72
N PHE A 408 -10.58 16.66 -7.53
CA PHE A 408 -9.48 17.57 -7.17
C PHE A 408 -9.96 19.02 -7.05
N ALA A 409 -10.76 19.49 -8.01
CA ALA A 409 -11.24 20.87 -8.05
C ALA A 409 -12.50 21.09 -7.20
N ASP A 410 -13.41 20.11 -7.14
CA ASP A 410 -14.76 20.27 -6.61
C ASP A 410 -15.06 19.39 -5.38
N GLY A 411 -14.07 18.67 -4.84
CA GLY A 411 -14.27 17.79 -3.69
C GLY A 411 -15.37 16.76 -3.92
N GLY A 412 -16.24 16.56 -2.93
CA GLY A 412 -17.33 15.59 -3.03
C GLY A 412 -18.36 15.91 -4.10
N LYS A 413 -18.58 17.17 -4.45
CA LYS A 413 -19.44 17.57 -5.56
C LYS A 413 -18.96 17.00 -6.88
N GLY A 414 -17.63 16.97 -7.09
CA GLY A 414 -17.01 16.39 -8.28
C GLY A 414 -17.11 14.87 -8.39
N ALA A 415 -17.64 14.19 -7.36
CA ALA A 415 -17.84 12.73 -7.33
C ALA A 415 -19.31 12.31 -7.18
N GLU A 416 -20.29 13.22 -7.14
CA GLU A 416 -21.70 12.84 -6.90
C GLU A 416 -22.24 11.85 -7.95
N GLU A 417 -21.92 12.05 -9.23
CA GLU A 417 -22.34 11.13 -10.30
C GLU A 417 -21.64 9.78 -10.20
N LEU A 418 -20.34 9.76 -9.87
CA LEU A 418 -19.61 8.52 -9.59
C LEU A 418 -20.22 7.80 -8.38
N ALA A 419 -20.56 8.53 -7.32
CA ALA A 419 -21.17 7.97 -6.12
C ALA A 419 -22.55 7.34 -6.42
N LYS A 420 -23.39 7.98 -7.24
CA LYS A 420 -24.68 7.41 -7.69
C LYS A 420 -24.46 6.12 -8.50
N LEU A 421 -23.52 6.14 -9.44
CA LEU A 421 -23.19 4.96 -10.25
C LEU A 421 -22.66 3.80 -9.39
N VAL A 422 -21.83 4.09 -8.38
CA VAL A 422 -21.33 3.12 -7.42
C VAL A 422 -22.47 2.47 -6.63
N VAL A 423 -23.37 3.29 -6.06
CA VAL A 423 -24.53 2.81 -5.29
C VAL A 423 -25.42 1.94 -6.17
N GLU A 424 -25.80 2.44 -7.34
CA GLU A 424 -26.65 1.70 -8.30
C GLU A 424 -26.02 0.36 -8.70
N THR A 425 -24.71 0.35 -8.96
CA THR A 425 -24.01 -0.88 -9.35
C THR A 425 -24.00 -1.90 -8.20
N ILE A 426 -23.71 -1.47 -6.97
CA ILE A 426 -23.70 -2.36 -5.79
C ILE A 426 -25.11 -2.93 -5.52
N GLU A 427 -26.15 -2.10 -5.64
CA GLU A 427 -27.53 -2.51 -5.39
C GLU A 427 -28.08 -3.47 -6.47
N LYS A 428 -27.69 -3.29 -7.74
CA LYS A 428 -28.22 -4.09 -8.85
C LYS A 428 -27.34 -5.27 -9.26
N THR A 429 -26.02 -5.06 -9.31
CA THR A 429 -25.06 -6.02 -9.87
C THR A 429 -23.72 -5.95 -9.13
N PRO A 430 -23.67 -6.31 -7.82
CA PRO A 430 -22.41 -6.31 -7.07
C PRO A 430 -21.41 -7.32 -7.64
N SER A 431 -20.16 -7.25 -7.19
CA SER A 431 -19.15 -8.27 -7.47
C SER A 431 -19.64 -9.67 -7.07
N GLU A 432 -19.20 -10.66 -7.82
CA GLU A 432 -19.33 -12.08 -7.43
C GLU A 432 -18.54 -12.34 -6.14
N PRO A 433 -18.75 -13.50 -5.48
CA PRO A 433 -17.87 -13.95 -4.43
C PRO A 433 -16.41 -13.91 -4.87
N LEU A 434 -15.53 -13.38 -4.01
CA LEU A 434 -14.13 -13.17 -4.35
C LEU A 434 -13.46 -14.48 -4.74
N LYS A 435 -12.83 -14.50 -5.92
CA LYS A 435 -11.99 -15.59 -6.42
C LYS A 435 -10.53 -15.21 -6.19
N PHE A 436 -9.68 -16.22 -6.06
CA PHE A 436 -8.24 -16.04 -5.91
C PHE A 436 -7.52 -16.61 -7.13
N ILE A 437 -6.36 -16.03 -7.47
CA ILE A 437 -5.57 -16.50 -8.62
C ILE A 437 -4.92 -17.86 -8.34
N TYR A 438 -4.61 -18.14 -7.09
CA TYR A 438 -4.01 -19.41 -6.67
C TYR A 438 -4.61 -19.90 -5.34
N GLU A 439 -4.49 -21.20 -5.07
CA GLU A 439 -4.89 -21.81 -3.81
C GLU A 439 -3.73 -21.81 -2.81
N ASN A 440 -4.03 -21.92 -1.52
CA ASN A 440 -3.00 -21.97 -0.47
C ASN A 440 -2.12 -23.22 -0.64
N GLU A 441 -2.68 -24.32 -1.09
CA GLU A 441 -2.06 -25.64 -1.29
C GLU A 441 -1.18 -25.70 -2.53
N ASP A 442 -1.28 -24.76 -3.43
CA ASP A 442 -0.40 -24.66 -4.59
C ASP A 442 1.06 -24.53 -4.16
N SER A 443 1.96 -25.15 -4.89
CA SER A 443 3.40 -24.95 -4.67
C SER A 443 3.79 -23.48 -4.91
N VAL A 444 4.88 -23.03 -4.30
CA VAL A 444 5.38 -21.65 -4.50
C VAL A 444 5.57 -21.34 -5.99
N ARG A 445 6.12 -22.31 -6.77
CA ARG A 445 6.27 -22.13 -8.22
C ARG A 445 4.94 -22.01 -8.93
N THR A 446 3.96 -22.84 -8.60
CA THR A 446 2.62 -22.78 -9.18
C THR A 446 1.94 -21.44 -8.91
N LYS A 447 2.06 -20.91 -7.68
CA LYS A 447 1.54 -19.58 -7.33
C LYS A 447 2.19 -18.48 -8.18
N ILE A 448 3.53 -18.50 -8.29
CA ILE A 448 4.28 -17.56 -9.11
C ILE A 448 3.85 -17.65 -10.58
N ASP A 449 3.75 -18.87 -11.12
CA ASP A 449 3.35 -19.11 -12.50
C ASP A 449 1.95 -18.60 -12.81
N LYS A 450 0.98 -18.85 -11.93
CA LYS A 450 -0.39 -18.38 -12.07
C LYS A 450 -0.47 -16.85 -12.10
N VAL A 451 0.16 -16.15 -11.16
CA VAL A 451 0.16 -14.68 -11.14
C VAL A 451 0.89 -14.12 -12.36
N ALA A 452 2.08 -14.63 -12.67
CA ALA A 452 2.88 -14.13 -13.79
C ALA A 452 2.18 -14.29 -15.14
N LYS A 453 1.54 -15.42 -15.38
CA LYS A 453 0.85 -15.69 -16.66
C LYS A 453 -0.52 -15.02 -16.74
N GLN A 454 -1.35 -15.15 -15.70
CA GLN A 454 -2.74 -14.66 -15.78
C GLN A 454 -2.81 -13.14 -15.60
N ILE A 455 -2.07 -12.59 -14.63
CA ILE A 455 -2.14 -11.14 -14.31
C ILE A 455 -1.20 -10.34 -15.20
N TYR A 456 0.07 -10.78 -15.36
CA TYR A 456 1.05 -10.00 -16.11
C TYR A 456 1.12 -10.37 -17.59
N GLY A 457 0.68 -11.58 -17.97
CA GLY A 457 0.74 -12.06 -19.36
C GLY A 457 2.14 -12.54 -19.76
N ALA A 458 2.98 -12.94 -18.81
CA ALA A 458 4.29 -13.50 -19.08
C ALA A 458 4.20 -14.84 -19.84
N LYS A 459 5.15 -15.07 -20.76
CA LYS A 459 5.24 -16.31 -21.52
C LYS A 459 5.85 -17.41 -20.68
N ASP A 460 6.98 -17.13 -20.02
CA ASP A 460 7.70 -18.10 -19.19
C ASP A 460 8.37 -17.43 -17.98
N ILE A 461 8.85 -18.25 -17.03
CA ILE A 461 9.45 -17.79 -15.79
C ILE A 461 10.78 -18.52 -15.57
N ALA A 462 11.85 -17.75 -15.51
CA ALA A 462 13.17 -18.20 -15.16
C ALA A 462 13.46 -18.00 -13.67
N TYR A 463 14.24 -18.87 -13.07
CA TYR A 463 14.61 -18.81 -11.66
C TYR A 463 16.12 -18.81 -11.50
N SER A 464 16.65 -17.87 -10.71
CA SER A 464 18.05 -17.89 -10.29
C SER A 464 18.33 -19.09 -9.37
N ILE A 465 19.60 -19.47 -9.25
CA ILE A 465 20.04 -20.52 -8.31
C ILE A 465 19.65 -20.14 -6.86
N ILE A 466 19.75 -18.85 -6.53
CA ILE A 466 19.40 -18.33 -5.19
C ILE A 466 17.91 -18.54 -4.93
N ALA A 467 17.05 -18.16 -5.88
CA ALA A 467 15.60 -18.34 -5.75
C ALA A 467 15.22 -19.83 -5.60
N LEU A 468 15.86 -20.73 -6.37
CA LEU A 468 15.62 -22.17 -6.26
C LEU A 468 16.02 -22.75 -4.89
N LYS A 469 17.13 -22.27 -4.31
CA LYS A 469 17.52 -22.67 -2.94
C LYS A 469 16.50 -22.22 -1.92
N LYS A 470 15.98 -21.00 -2.05
CA LYS A 470 14.97 -20.46 -1.12
C LYS A 470 13.62 -21.13 -1.25
N ILE A 471 13.21 -21.55 -2.45
CA ILE A 471 12.01 -22.39 -2.62
C ILE A 471 12.16 -23.70 -1.82
N LYS A 472 13.32 -24.37 -1.90
CA LYS A 472 13.58 -25.57 -1.09
C LYS A 472 13.56 -25.28 0.42
N GLN A 473 14.07 -24.12 0.86
CA GLN A 473 13.97 -23.70 2.27
C GLN A 473 12.52 -23.53 2.71
N ILE A 474 11.68 -22.89 1.89
CA ILE A 474 10.24 -22.70 2.15
C ILE A 474 9.54 -24.06 2.28
N GLU A 475 9.84 -25.00 1.39
CA GLU A 475 9.32 -26.36 1.43
C GLU A 475 9.74 -27.10 2.71
N SER A 476 11.03 -27.00 3.09
CA SER A 476 11.54 -27.64 4.32
C SER A 476 10.97 -27.03 5.61
N LEU A 477 10.62 -25.75 5.60
CA LEU A 477 9.95 -25.07 6.71
C LEU A 477 8.43 -25.37 6.77
N GLY A 478 7.85 -26.03 5.76
CA GLY A 478 6.42 -26.32 5.70
C GLY A 478 5.54 -25.09 5.49
N ILE A 479 6.08 -23.98 4.97
CA ILE A 479 5.40 -22.68 4.80
C ILE A 479 5.02 -22.37 3.34
N SER A 480 4.98 -23.37 2.47
CA SER A 480 4.56 -23.22 1.07
C SER A 480 3.13 -22.68 0.91
N HIS A 481 2.31 -22.82 1.94
CA HIS A 481 0.92 -22.32 1.98
C HIS A 481 0.82 -20.79 2.11
N TYR A 482 1.92 -20.08 2.42
CA TYR A 482 1.90 -18.61 2.47
C TYR A 482 1.57 -17.99 1.11
N PRO A 483 0.82 -16.86 1.09
CA PRO A 483 0.62 -16.11 -0.13
C PRO A 483 1.94 -15.53 -0.66
N ILE A 484 2.00 -15.35 -1.97
CA ILE A 484 3.14 -14.71 -2.63
C ILE A 484 2.88 -13.21 -2.82
N CYS A 485 3.94 -12.43 -2.75
CA CYS A 485 3.94 -11.00 -2.99
C CYS A 485 5.00 -10.69 -4.04
N ILE A 486 4.59 -10.52 -5.30
CA ILE A 486 5.53 -10.24 -6.39
C ILE A 486 6.01 -8.79 -6.31
N ALA A 487 7.32 -8.62 -6.21
CA ALA A 487 8.02 -7.35 -6.18
C ALA A 487 8.67 -7.08 -7.53
N LYS A 488 8.08 -6.16 -8.31
CA LYS A 488 8.55 -5.74 -9.63
C LYS A 488 8.30 -4.25 -9.85
N THR A 489 8.73 -3.71 -11.00
CA THR A 489 8.39 -2.35 -11.40
C THR A 489 6.88 -2.13 -11.48
N GLN A 490 6.44 -0.95 -11.08
CA GLN A 490 5.04 -0.52 -11.16
C GLN A 490 4.66 0.12 -12.50
N TYR A 491 5.60 0.27 -13.42
CA TYR A 491 5.42 1.02 -14.67
C TYR A 491 5.16 0.14 -15.89
N SER A 492 5.11 -1.17 -15.71
CA SER A 492 4.88 -2.14 -16.79
C SER A 492 4.30 -3.44 -16.24
N PHE A 493 3.59 -4.20 -17.05
CA PHE A 493 3.24 -5.60 -16.75
C PHE A 493 4.49 -6.50 -16.69
N SER A 494 5.54 -6.17 -17.45
CA SER A 494 6.83 -6.88 -17.40
C SER A 494 7.72 -6.40 -16.23
N ALA A 495 8.96 -6.90 -16.16
CA ALA A 495 9.99 -6.40 -15.24
C ALA A 495 10.80 -5.23 -15.81
N ASP A 496 10.59 -4.83 -17.08
CA ASP A 496 11.21 -3.66 -17.70
C ASP A 496 10.30 -2.43 -17.52
N PRO A 497 10.75 -1.38 -16.79
CA PRO A 497 9.95 -0.17 -16.56
C PRO A 497 9.69 0.66 -17.83
N LYS A 498 10.35 0.36 -18.95
CA LYS A 498 10.19 1.04 -20.23
C LYS A 498 9.30 0.27 -21.22
N ALA A 499 8.89 -0.96 -20.90
CA ALA A 499 7.96 -1.72 -21.72
C ALA A 499 6.54 -1.22 -21.48
N TYR A 500 6.19 -0.10 -22.12
CA TYR A 500 4.87 0.53 -22.03
C TYR A 500 3.79 -0.29 -22.74
N GLY A 501 2.53 0.04 -22.48
CA GLY A 501 1.37 -0.66 -23.04
C GLY A 501 1.12 -2.01 -22.37
N VAL A 502 0.69 -2.99 -23.17
CA VAL A 502 0.60 -4.40 -22.76
C VAL A 502 1.80 -5.13 -23.34
N ALA A 503 2.78 -5.42 -22.51
CA ALA A 503 3.96 -6.19 -22.93
C ALA A 503 3.54 -7.58 -23.46
N LYS A 504 4.15 -8.01 -24.54
CA LYS A 504 3.90 -9.31 -25.19
C LYS A 504 5.19 -10.10 -25.29
N ASP A 505 5.07 -11.43 -25.30
CA ASP A 505 6.18 -12.37 -25.53
C ASP A 505 7.41 -12.12 -24.63
N PHE A 506 7.18 -11.80 -23.35
CA PHE A 506 8.23 -11.56 -22.38
C PHE A 506 8.30 -12.67 -21.32
N ASP A 507 9.50 -12.89 -20.83
CA ASP A 507 9.76 -13.78 -19.70
C ASP A 507 9.98 -12.96 -18.43
N LEU A 508 9.64 -13.52 -17.28
CA LEU A 508 9.93 -12.97 -15.97
C LEU A 508 11.05 -13.76 -15.30
N ASN A 509 11.97 -13.06 -14.65
CA ASN A 509 13.09 -13.67 -13.96
C ASN A 509 12.98 -13.48 -12.44
N VAL A 510 12.76 -14.56 -11.70
CA VAL A 510 12.80 -14.57 -10.24
C VAL A 510 14.27 -14.55 -9.79
N ARG A 511 14.73 -13.38 -9.37
CA ARG A 511 16.12 -13.16 -8.94
C ARG A 511 16.37 -13.64 -7.52
N ASP A 512 15.44 -13.39 -6.62
CA ASP A 512 15.53 -13.75 -5.22
C ASP A 512 14.13 -13.94 -4.61
N ILE A 513 14.07 -14.55 -3.43
CA ILE A 513 12.87 -14.71 -2.63
C ILE A 513 13.20 -14.32 -1.19
N ILE A 514 12.33 -13.53 -0.58
CA ILE A 514 12.43 -13.14 0.83
C ILE A 514 11.30 -13.83 1.60
N ILE A 515 11.66 -14.49 2.68
CA ILE A 515 10.71 -15.18 3.57
C ILE A 515 10.35 -14.22 4.70
N ASN A 516 9.17 -13.61 4.64
CA ASN A 516 8.60 -12.83 5.72
C ASN A 516 7.74 -13.75 6.58
N ASN A 517 8.40 -14.52 7.44
CA ASN A 517 7.77 -15.61 8.20
C ASN A 517 6.76 -15.10 9.25
N GLY A 518 7.04 -13.97 9.87
CA GLY A 518 6.11 -13.32 10.80
C GLY A 518 4.90 -12.72 10.09
N ALA A 519 5.10 -12.09 8.92
CA ALA A 519 4.00 -11.60 8.09
C ALA A 519 3.23 -12.73 7.39
N GLU A 520 3.76 -13.97 7.41
CA GLU A 520 3.23 -15.13 6.70
C GLU A 520 3.08 -14.84 5.20
N MET A 521 4.16 -14.37 4.57
CA MET A 521 4.17 -13.92 3.19
C MET A 521 5.52 -14.22 2.54
N ILE A 522 5.51 -14.66 1.29
CA ILE A 522 6.70 -14.92 0.48
C ILE A 522 6.84 -13.79 -0.54
N VAL A 523 7.90 -12.98 -0.42
CA VAL A 523 8.17 -11.89 -1.37
C VAL A 523 9.06 -12.40 -2.49
N VAL A 524 8.57 -12.31 -3.73
CA VAL A 524 9.23 -12.80 -4.95
C VAL A 524 9.82 -11.61 -5.70
N ILE A 525 11.14 -11.51 -5.74
CA ILE A 525 11.83 -10.38 -6.35
C ILE A 525 12.02 -10.63 -7.85
N MET A 526 11.38 -9.80 -8.66
CA MET A 526 11.49 -9.79 -10.12
C MET A 526 11.96 -8.39 -10.59
N GLY A 527 13.17 -8.32 -11.15
CA GLY A 527 13.75 -7.05 -11.59
C GLY A 527 14.59 -6.33 -10.52
N ASP A 528 14.93 -5.06 -10.78
CA ASP A 528 15.80 -4.25 -9.92
C ASP A 528 14.95 -3.49 -8.88
N ILE A 529 14.59 -4.17 -7.82
CA ILE A 529 13.81 -3.59 -6.72
C ILE A 529 14.74 -3.15 -5.58
N MET A 530 14.62 -1.88 -5.20
CA MET A 530 15.42 -1.30 -4.12
C MET A 530 14.55 -1.09 -2.88
N ARG A 531 14.95 -1.73 -1.79
CA ARG A 531 14.29 -1.60 -0.48
C ARG A 531 14.78 -0.39 0.32
N MET A 532 15.85 0.26 -0.12
CA MET A 532 16.30 1.58 0.34
C MET A 532 16.42 2.51 -0.88
N PRO A 533 15.41 3.34 -1.16
CA PRO A 533 15.43 4.30 -2.25
C PRO A 533 16.51 5.36 -2.04
N GLY A 534 17.01 5.95 -3.12
CA GLY A 534 17.87 7.12 -3.06
C GLY A 534 17.08 8.40 -3.28
N LEU A 535 17.57 9.51 -2.76
CA LEU A 535 17.04 10.83 -3.09
C LEU A 535 17.27 11.16 -4.57
N PRO A 536 16.34 11.85 -5.24
CA PRO A 536 16.51 12.35 -6.60
C PRO A 536 17.49 13.53 -6.63
N LYS A 537 17.85 13.99 -7.83
CA LYS A 537 18.71 15.18 -8.02
C LYS A 537 18.09 16.43 -7.37
N ASN A 538 16.79 16.59 -7.48
CA ASN A 538 16.01 17.66 -6.87
C ASN A 538 14.98 17.03 -5.94
N PRO A 539 15.30 16.81 -4.65
CA PRO A 539 14.34 16.30 -3.67
C PRO A 539 13.34 17.39 -3.25
N GLN A 540 12.11 16.98 -2.94
CA GLN A 540 11.05 17.86 -2.44
C GLN A 540 11.47 18.65 -1.19
N ALA A 541 12.39 18.10 -0.40
CA ALA A 541 12.98 18.78 0.76
C ALA A 541 13.56 20.17 0.47
N LYS A 542 13.90 20.49 -0.79
CA LYS A 542 14.39 21.82 -1.18
C LYS A 542 13.29 22.89 -1.23
N ASP A 543 12.05 22.45 -1.37
CA ASP A 543 10.88 23.32 -1.48
C ASP A 543 10.12 23.45 -0.16
N ILE A 544 10.45 22.58 0.84
CA ILE A 544 9.82 22.58 2.16
C ILE A 544 10.58 23.53 3.08
N ASP A 545 9.86 24.49 3.70
CA ASP A 545 10.43 25.45 4.64
C ASP A 545 9.40 25.86 5.70
N ILE A 546 9.86 26.60 6.71
CA ILE A 546 9.01 27.25 7.70
C ILE A 546 9.05 28.78 7.47
N VAL A 547 7.96 29.30 6.95
CA VAL A 547 7.79 30.72 6.65
C VAL A 547 6.73 31.32 7.58
N ASN A 548 7.12 32.34 8.38
CA ASN A 548 6.24 32.97 9.37
C ASN A 548 5.55 31.98 10.33
N GLY A 549 6.26 30.90 10.71
CA GLY A 549 5.74 29.87 11.61
C GLY A 549 4.84 28.82 10.94
N ASN A 550 4.65 28.89 9.63
CA ASN A 550 3.88 27.94 8.84
C ASN A 550 4.77 27.08 7.96
N ILE A 551 4.41 25.81 7.75
CA ILE A 551 5.11 24.93 6.83
C ILE A 551 4.70 25.28 5.40
N GLU A 552 5.67 25.55 4.53
CA GLU A 552 5.46 25.77 3.10
C GLU A 552 6.06 24.64 2.28
N GLY A 553 5.53 24.39 1.07
CA GLY A 553 6.08 23.39 0.14
C GLY A 553 5.82 21.93 0.49
N LEU A 554 5.14 21.62 1.58
CA LEU A 554 4.68 20.26 1.90
C LEU A 554 3.41 19.96 1.09
N SER A 555 3.38 18.87 0.35
CA SER A 555 2.27 18.46 -0.52
C SER A 555 1.91 16.99 -0.34
#